data_b4ac0315101333a4417258c975b0b0eb
#
_entry.id   b4ac0315101333a4417258c975b0b0eb
#
_cell.length_a   1.000
_cell.length_b   1.000
_cell.length_c   1.000
_cell.angle_alpha   90.00
_cell.angle_beta   90.00
_cell.angle_gamma   90.00
#
_symmetry.space_group_name_H-M   'P 1'
#
loop_
_entity.id
_entity.type
_entity.pdbx_description
1 polymer ?
#
loop_
_entity_poly.entity_id
_entity_poly.type
_entity_poly.pdbx_seq_one_letter_code
_entity_poly.pdbx_strand_id
1 'polypeptide(L)'
;MVIDGKKCTVEINEHLSNIPMNDSIVADIYDSLRAQLPNNYQKYTLSIVSRKHLIEAFVPNYLRKKSDVDKSRFLPYKTGQVALTHLSNPWKPSQSLLGRNIALWNSHGLYYDKNNDKIRWQRPTLFGTVEDML
;
A
#
# COMPACT_ATOMS: atom_id res chain seq x y z
N MET A 1 24.97 3.23 -5.89
CA MET A 1 25.29 1.96 -5.22
C MET A 1 26.23 2.26 -4.06
N VAL A 2 25.93 1.78 -2.87
CA VAL A 2 26.71 1.95 -1.63
C VAL A 2 27.03 0.56 -1.10
N ILE A 3 28.29 0.34 -0.69
CA ILE A 3 28.76 -0.93 -0.15
C ILE A 3 29.20 -0.68 1.30
N ASP A 4 28.64 -1.47 2.21
CA ASP A 4 29.00 -1.47 3.62
C ASP A 4 29.24 -2.93 4.08
N GLY A 5 30.49 -3.27 4.33
CA GLY A 5 30.92 -4.64 4.61
C GLY A 5 30.50 -5.61 3.50
N LYS A 6 29.61 -6.56 3.80
CA LYS A 6 29.05 -7.53 2.84
C LYS A 6 27.63 -7.14 2.37
N LYS A 7 27.19 -5.91 2.62
CA LYS A 7 25.90 -5.40 2.20
C LYS A 7 26.07 -4.45 1.02
N CYS A 8 25.31 -4.67 -0.02
CA CYS A 8 25.25 -3.82 -1.21
C CYS A 8 23.87 -3.16 -1.29
N THR A 9 23.81 -1.86 -1.18
CA THR A 9 22.58 -1.09 -1.32
C THR A 9 22.58 -0.39 -2.67
N VAL A 10 21.56 -0.66 -3.48
CA VAL A 10 21.35 -0.04 -4.77
C VAL A 10 20.12 0.86 -4.70
N GLU A 11 20.33 2.13 -4.96
CA GLU A 11 19.24 3.08 -5.08
C GLU A 11 18.80 3.17 -6.54
N ILE A 12 17.53 2.95 -6.78
CA ILE A 12 16.89 3.04 -8.10
C ILE A 12 15.99 4.29 -8.10
N ASN A 13 15.74 4.81 -9.28
CA ASN A 13 14.94 6.00 -9.46
C ASN A 13 13.49 5.80 -8.94
N GLU A 14 12.78 6.91 -8.79
CA GLU A 14 11.43 6.93 -8.24
C GLU A 14 10.38 6.22 -9.09
N HIS A 15 10.63 5.99 -10.39
CA HIS A 15 9.67 5.31 -11.26
C HIS A 15 9.36 3.89 -10.79
N LEU A 16 10.32 3.23 -10.13
CA LEU A 16 10.10 1.91 -9.56
C LEU A 16 8.99 1.91 -8.51
N SER A 17 8.85 2.98 -7.74
CA SER A 17 7.79 3.09 -6.71
C SER A 17 6.38 3.25 -7.29
N ASN A 18 6.24 3.48 -8.60
CA ASN A 18 4.95 3.61 -9.28
C ASN A 18 4.45 2.29 -9.87
N ILE A 19 5.28 1.25 -9.83
CA ILE A 19 4.91 -0.08 -10.33
C ILE A 19 4.08 -0.78 -9.24
N PRO A 20 2.93 -1.37 -9.57
CA PRO A 20 2.21 -2.23 -8.62
C PRO A 20 3.10 -3.37 -8.17
N MET A 21 3.50 -3.39 -6.90
CA MET A 21 4.43 -4.37 -6.34
C MET A 21 3.69 -5.56 -5.75
N ASN A 22 4.24 -6.74 -5.98
CA ASN A 22 3.93 -7.99 -5.27
C ASN A 22 5.23 -8.77 -5.06
N ASP A 23 5.16 -9.86 -4.30
CA ASP A 23 6.36 -10.65 -3.95
C ASP A 23 7.09 -11.19 -5.18
N SER A 24 6.37 -11.58 -6.24
CA SER A 24 6.98 -12.08 -7.48
C SER A 24 7.74 -10.99 -8.20
N ILE A 25 7.14 -9.81 -8.38
CA ILE A 25 7.79 -8.67 -9.05
C ILE A 25 9.02 -8.22 -8.26
N VAL A 26 8.94 -8.20 -6.93
CA VAL A 26 10.09 -7.90 -6.08
C VAL A 26 11.22 -8.90 -6.31
N ALA A 27 10.91 -10.20 -6.32
CA ALA A 27 11.90 -11.24 -6.61
C ALA A 27 12.55 -11.07 -7.99
N ASP A 28 11.75 -10.85 -9.03
CA ASP A 28 12.22 -10.63 -10.40
C ASP A 28 13.17 -9.43 -10.52
N ILE A 29 12.89 -8.35 -9.78
CA ILE A 29 13.75 -7.17 -9.73
C ILE A 29 15.09 -7.51 -9.07
N TYR A 30 15.07 -8.24 -7.94
CA TYR A 30 16.28 -8.68 -7.27
C TYR A 30 17.12 -9.58 -8.16
N ASP A 31 16.51 -10.55 -8.83
CA ASP A 31 17.19 -11.48 -9.71
C ASP A 31 17.79 -10.78 -10.93
N SER A 32 17.03 -9.87 -11.54
CA SER A 32 17.50 -9.07 -12.67
C SER A 32 18.70 -8.20 -12.30
N LEU A 33 18.66 -7.57 -11.15
CA LEU A 33 19.77 -6.74 -10.68
C LEU A 33 20.97 -7.61 -10.30
N ARG A 34 20.74 -8.74 -9.65
CA ARG A 34 21.81 -9.67 -9.28
C ARG A 34 22.53 -10.21 -10.52
N ALA A 35 21.82 -10.51 -11.59
CA ALA A 35 22.40 -10.96 -12.85
C ALA A 35 23.33 -9.92 -13.50
N GLN A 36 23.09 -8.64 -13.23
CA GLN A 36 23.90 -7.53 -13.77
C GLN A 36 25.08 -7.15 -12.88
N LEU A 37 25.10 -7.63 -11.62
CA LEU A 37 26.20 -7.32 -10.71
C LEU A 37 27.46 -8.11 -11.09
N PRO A 38 28.65 -7.47 -11.01
CA PRO A 38 29.92 -8.17 -11.18
C PRO A 38 30.08 -9.34 -10.20
N ASN A 39 30.80 -10.37 -10.60
CA ASN A 39 30.93 -11.63 -9.86
C ASN A 39 31.40 -11.46 -8.40
N ASN A 40 32.23 -10.47 -8.12
CA ASN A 40 32.73 -10.18 -6.78
C ASN A 40 31.62 -9.72 -5.81
N TYR A 41 30.49 -9.21 -6.33
CA TYR A 41 29.35 -8.75 -5.53
C TYR A 41 28.20 -9.76 -5.43
N GLN A 42 28.26 -10.87 -6.15
CA GLN A 42 27.22 -11.90 -6.17
C GLN A 42 26.91 -12.48 -4.78
N LYS A 43 27.91 -12.50 -3.90
CA LYS A 43 27.78 -13.04 -2.53
C LYS A 43 27.33 -12.00 -1.49
N TYR A 44 27.13 -10.76 -1.91
CA TYR A 44 26.72 -9.70 -0.98
C TYR A 44 25.21 -9.75 -0.73
N THR A 45 24.82 -9.35 0.47
CA THR A 45 23.41 -9.12 0.77
C THR A 45 22.96 -7.88 0.02
N LEU A 46 22.07 -8.07 -0.94
CA LEU A 46 21.55 -6.99 -1.77
C LEU A 46 20.34 -6.35 -1.11
N SER A 47 20.28 -5.03 -1.12
CA SER A 47 19.13 -4.23 -0.72
C SER A 47 18.83 -3.24 -1.82
N ILE A 48 17.60 -3.19 -2.27
CA ILE A 48 17.15 -2.27 -3.32
C ILE A 48 16.27 -1.21 -2.69
N VAL A 49 16.61 0.05 -2.93
CA VAL A 49 15.93 1.20 -2.34
C VAL A 49 15.40 2.09 -3.45
N SER A 50 14.17 2.54 -3.31
CA SER A 50 13.58 3.61 -4.12
C SER A 50 12.90 4.58 -3.18
N ARG A 51 13.08 5.89 -3.40
CA ARG A 51 12.50 6.94 -2.53
C ARG A 51 12.78 6.73 -1.05
N LYS A 52 14.00 6.32 -0.69
CA LYS A 52 14.44 6.03 0.68
C LYS A 52 13.77 4.84 1.36
N HIS A 53 12.94 4.09 0.65
CA HIS A 53 12.29 2.87 1.17
C HIS A 53 12.80 1.64 0.43
N LEU A 54 12.90 0.52 1.14
CA LEU A 54 13.14 -0.77 0.50
C LEU A 54 11.99 -1.09 -0.46
N ILE A 55 12.27 -1.74 -1.59
CA ILE A 55 11.24 -2.04 -2.58
C ILE A 55 10.14 -2.96 -2.04
N GLU A 56 10.44 -3.81 -1.07
CA GLU A 56 9.47 -4.65 -0.35
C GLU A 56 8.43 -3.81 0.40
N ALA A 57 8.81 -2.59 0.79
CA ALA A 57 7.88 -1.68 1.44
C ALA A 57 6.74 -1.24 0.51
N PHE A 58 6.90 -1.31 -0.82
CA PHE A 58 5.85 -0.96 -1.77
C PHE A 58 4.81 -2.06 -1.99
N VAL A 59 5.04 -3.27 -1.48
CA VAL A 59 4.03 -4.35 -1.52
C VAL A 59 2.88 -3.98 -0.60
N PRO A 60 1.63 -3.90 -1.11
CA PRO A 60 0.46 -3.59 -0.28
C PRO A 60 0.17 -4.68 0.75
N ASN A 61 -0.37 -4.32 1.90
CA ASN A 61 -0.68 -5.26 2.98
C ASN A 61 -1.59 -6.42 2.55
N TYR A 62 -2.54 -6.18 1.64
CA TYR A 62 -3.46 -7.23 1.19
C TYR A 62 -2.80 -8.31 0.33
N LEU A 63 -1.60 -8.05 -0.21
CA LEU A 63 -0.79 -9.02 -0.95
C LEU A 63 0.26 -9.71 -0.07
N ARG A 64 0.46 -9.23 1.17
CA ARG A 64 1.43 -9.80 2.10
C ARG A 64 0.89 -11.04 2.80
N LYS A 65 1.79 -11.92 3.22
CA LYS A 65 1.45 -13.00 4.15
C LYS A 65 1.01 -12.40 5.49
N LYS A 66 0.14 -13.09 6.22
CA LYS A 66 -0.35 -12.62 7.53
C LYS A 66 0.77 -12.29 8.53
N SER A 67 1.90 -13.00 8.46
CA SER A 67 3.10 -12.74 9.28
C SER A 67 3.79 -11.42 8.96
N ASP A 68 3.69 -10.96 7.72
CA ASP A 68 4.50 -9.88 7.17
C ASP A 68 3.70 -8.58 6.97
N VAL A 69 2.48 -8.57 7.50
CA VAL A 69 1.59 -7.41 7.46
C VAL A 69 2.17 -6.27 8.27
N ASP A 70 2.35 -5.12 7.64
CA ASP A 70 2.82 -3.91 8.28
C ASP A 70 1.67 -3.22 9.02
N LYS A 71 1.63 -3.38 10.33
CA LYS A 71 0.58 -2.82 11.20
C LYS A 71 0.59 -1.29 11.24
N SER A 72 1.71 -0.64 10.94
CA SER A 72 1.82 0.82 10.93
C SER A 72 1.00 1.46 9.80
N ARG A 73 0.63 0.67 8.79
CA ARG A 73 -0.20 1.11 7.65
C ARG A 73 -1.69 1.03 7.91
N PHE A 74 -2.10 0.42 9.00
CA PHE A 74 -3.50 0.47 9.39
C PHE A 74 -3.82 1.84 9.97
N LEU A 75 -4.90 2.42 9.49
CA LEU A 75 -5.45 3.59 10.15
C LEU A 75 -5.83 3.20 11.58
N PRO A 76 -5.53 4.05 12.58
CA PRO A 76 -5.95 3.78 13.94
C PRO A 76 -7.48 3.62 13.94
N TYR A 77 -7.94 2.41 14.24
CA TYR A 77 -9.35 2.13 14.38
C TYR A 77 -9.87 2.95 15.57
N LYS A 78 -10.56 4.03 15.29
CA LYS A 78 -11.29 4.74 16.32
C LYS A 78 -12.48 3.87 16.70
N THR A 79 -12.43 3.26 17.87
CA THR A 79 -13.62 2.69 18.52
C THR A 79 -14.54 3.83 18.88
N GLY A 80 -15.24 4.37 17.90
CA GLY A 80 -16.31 5.33 18.08
C GLY A 80 -17.66 4.62 18.08
N GLN A 81 -18.68 5.30 18.55
CA GLN A 81 -20.06 4.83 18.38
C GLN A 81 -20.30 4.52 16.90
N VAL A 82 -20.82 3.33 16.63
CA VAL A 82 -21.20 2.95 15.27
C VAL A 82 -22.24 3.97 14.78
N ALA A 83 -21.90 4.67 13.68
CA ALA A 83 -22.78 5.70 13.13
C ALA A 83 -24.13 5.14 12.70
N LEU A 84 -24.18 3.85 12.32
CA LEU A 84 -25.39 3.12 11.98
C LEU A 84 -25.89 2.35 13.21
N THR A 85 -26.87 2.89 13.89
CA THR A 85 -27.62 2.23 14.97
C THR A 85 -28.82 1.49 14.40
N HIS A 86 -29.51 0.69 15.24
CA HIS A 86 -30.79 0.08 14.86
C HIS A 86 -31.84 1.12 14.46
N LEU A 87 -31.74 2.34 14.97
CA LEU A 87 -32.63 3.45 14.60
C LEU A 87 -32.35 4.01 13.22
N SER A 88 -31.07 4.04 12.79
CA SER A 88 -30.70 4.48 11.45
C SER A 88 -30.78 3.36 10.39
N ASN A 89 -30.94 2.12 10.81
CA ASN A 89 -31.18 0.99 9.92
C ASN A 89 -32.39 0.15 10.38
N PRO A 90 -33.56 0.78 10.46
CA PRO A 90 -34.75 0.12 11.00
C PRO A 90 -35.36 -0.92 10.05
N TRP A 91 -34.97 -0.93 8.78
CA TRP A 91 -35.60 -1.74 7.77
C TRP A 91 -34.67 -2.90 7.32
N LYS A 92 -35.21 -4.12 7.41
CA LYS A 92 -34.56 -5.30 6.89
C LYS A 92 -35.24 -5.73 5.60
N PRO A 93 -34.56 -5.75 4.45
CA PRO A 93 -35.16 -6.19 3.21
C PRO A 93 -35.55 -7.68 3.31
N SER A 94 -36.81 -7.99 3.09
CA SER A 94 -37.34 -9.37 3.15
C SER A 94 -36.89 -10.24 1.97
N GLN A 95 -36.52 -9.61 0.85
CA GLN A 95 -36.13 -10.29 -0.39
C GLN A 95 -34.67 -10.05 -0.77
N SER A 96 -33.83 -9.66 0.17
CA SER A 96 -32.43 -9.32 -0.08
C SER A 96 -32.28 -8.31 -1.24
N LEU A 97 -31.51 -8.65 -2.26
CA LEU A 97 -31.24 -7.79 -3.43
C LEU A 97 -32.12 -8.10 -4.64
N LEU A 98 -33.06 -9.05 -4.52
CA LEU A 98 -33.94 -9.42 -5.63
C LEU A 98 -34.77 -8.21 -6.10
N GLY A 99 -34.71 -7.91 -7.39
CA GLY A 99 -35.40 -6.77 -8.00
C GLY A 99 -34.85 -5.39 -7.62
N ARG A 100 -33.63 -5.32 -7.04
CA ARG A 100 -32.95 -4.08 -6.71
C ARG A 100 -31.88 -3.75 -7.73
N ASN A 101 -31.86 -2.49 -8.16
CA ASN A 101 -30.75 -1.95 -8.94
C ASN A 101 -29.73 -1.37 -7.98
N ILE A 102 -28.46 -1.80 -8.06
CA ILE A 102 -27.37 -1.29 -7.26
C ILE A 102 -26.44 -0.54 -8.18
N ALA A 103 -26.28 0.75 -7.95
CA ALA A 103 -25.22 1.53 -8.58
C ALA A 103 -24.02 1.57 -7.62
N LEU A 104 -22.90 1.05 -8.07
CA LEU A 104 -21.63 1.14 -7.38
C LEU A 104 -20.79 2.22 -8.04
N TRP A 105 -20.37 3.19 -7.27
CA TRP A 105 -19.48 4.24 -7.71
C TRP A 105 -18.20 4.16 -6.88
N ASN A 106 -17.06 3.96 -7.54
CA ASN A 106 -15.78 4.02 -6.83
C ASN A 106 -15.54 5.45 -6.38
N SER A 107 -15.44 5.63 -5.09
CA SER A 107 -15.01 6.88 -4.48
C SER A 107 -13.51 7.10 -4.70
N HIS A 108 -13.07 8.32 -4.46
CA HIS A 108 -11.65 8.61 -4.34
C HIS A 108 -11.11 7.87 -3.13
N GLY A 109 -9.85 7.68 -3.02
CA GLY A 109 -9.27 6.93 -1.91
C GLY A 109 -8.00 7.58 -1.41
N LEU A 110 -7.22 6.80 -0.72
CA LEU A 110 -5.88 7.19 -0.31
C LEU A 110 -4.94 7.10 -1.51
N TYR A 111 -4.11 8.11 -1.68
CA TYR A 111 -3.01 8.12 -2.65
C TYR A 111 -1.70 8.44 -1.97
N TYR A 112 -0.62 8.04 -2.58
CA TYR A 112 0.71 8.41 -2.12
C TYR A 112 1.12 9.76 -2.72
N ASP A 113 1.22 10.77 -1.85
CA ASP A 113 1.72 12.09 -2.21
C ASP A 113 3.23 12.08 -2.28
N LYS A 114 3.75 12.05 -3.48
CA LYS A 114 5.18 11.99 -3.79
C LYS A 114 5.99 13.17 -3.25
N ASN A 115 5.37 14.34 -3.18
CA ASN A 115 6.08 15.57 -2.79
C ASN A 115 6.30 15.63 -1.27
N ASN A 116 5.37 15.06 -0.51
CA ASN A 116 5.40 15.09 0.94
C ASN A 116 5.78 13.74 1.57
N ASP A 117 6.04 12.70 0.75
CA ASP A 117 6.36 11.33 1.19
C ASP A 117 5.32 10.78 2.20
N LYS A 118 4.03 10.99 1.90
CA LYS A 118 2.93 10.62 2.79
C LYS A 118 1.76 10.05 2.03
N ILE A 119 1.05 9.12 2.66
CA ILE A 119 -0.27 8.70 2.21
C ILE A 119 -1.27 9.75 2.64
N ARG A 120 -2.06 10.24 1.69
CA ARG A 120 -3.08 11.26 1.88
C ARG A 120 -4.39 10.85 1.24
N TRP A 121 -5.47 11.41 1.77
CA TRP A 121 -6.75 11.36 1.08
C TRP A 121 -6.69 12.19 -0.20
N GLN A 122 -7.28 11.69 -1.26
CA GLN A 122 -7.35 12.38 -2.55
C GLN A 122 -8.20 13.65 -2.46
N ARG A 123 -9.22 13.63 -1.62
CA ARG A 123 -10.04 14.79 -1.29
C ARG A 123 -9.61 15.42 0.02
N PRO A 124 -9.57 16.76 0.10
CA PRO A 124 -9.27 17.44 1.36
C PRO A 124 -10.39 17.23 2.38
N THR A 125 -10.03 17.34 3.64
CA THR A 125 -11.01 17.33 4.73
C THR A 125 -11.95 18.53 4.59
N LEU A 126 -13.25 18.25 4.56
CA LEU A 126 -14.31 19.26 4.54
C LEU A 126 -15.19 19.09 5.79
N PHE A 127 -15.41 20.19 6.52
CA PHE A 127 -16.19 20.19 7.77
C PHE A 127 -15.77 19.14 8.82
N GLY A 128 -14.47 18.84 8.89
CA GLY A 128 -13.93 17.88 9.86
C GLY A 128 -14.00 16.40 9.42
N THR A 129 -14.52 16.12 8.23
CA THR A 129 -14.57 14.76 7.67
C THR A 129 -13.97 14.72 6.26
N VAL A 130 -13.66 13.53 5.80
CA VAL A 130 -13.21 13.26 4.43
C VAL A 130 -14.34 12.55 3.71
N GLU A 131 -14.68 13.01 2.51
CA GLU A 131 -15.77 12.45 1.68
C GLU A 131 -15.64 10.93 1.49
N ASP A 132 -14.42 10.44 1.37
CA ASP A 132 -14.14 9.01 1.18
C ASP A 132 -14.43 8.14 2.42
N MET A 133 -14.81 8.73 3.54
CA MET A 133 -15.14 8.04 4.78
C MET A 133 -16.65 8.01 5.06
N LEU A 134 -17.46 8.60 4.21
CA LEU A 134 -18.92 8.60 4.29
C LEU A 134 -19.50 7.47 3.44
#